data_3631a84f0e39902fc2ef3ed22fd01efb
#
_entry.id   3631a84f0e39902fc2ef3ed22fd01efb
#
_cell.length_a   1.000
_cell.length_b   1.000
_cell.length_c   1.000
_cell.angle_alpha   90.00
_cell.angle_beta   90.00
_cell.angle_gamma   90.00
#
_symmetry.space_group_name_H-M   'P 1'
#
loop_
_entity.id
_entity.type
_entity.pdbx_description
1 polymer ?
#
loop_
_entity_poly.entity_id
_entity_poly.type
_entity_poly.pdbx_seq_one_letter_code
_entity_poly.pdbx_strand_id
1 'polypeptide(L)'
;PLKQLRPDQIVSLGIGRTYQNIRLFRDMTAIENILVGQHTRLRTGVLGAIFGLPHNRREDQESLDKARQMLEFVGLQGKGDLYAKNLPYGDQRRLEIARALSSEPKLLLLDEPAAGMNPSETQALMDFIRQLRDELGLTIFLIEHDMKVVMNISDRVTVLDYGSKICEGTPTEVQCDPRVIEAYLGKGAAE
;
A
#
# COMPACT_ATOMS: atom_id res chain seq x y z
N PRO A 1 -7.10 -20.69 8.75
CA PRO A 1 -6.42 -20.42 7.46
C PRO A 1 -7.08 -19.24 6.75
N LEU A 2 -6.31 -18.27 6.25
CA LEU A 2 -6.84 -17.07 5.57
C LEU A 2 -7.73 -17.40 4.36
N LYS A 3 -7.52 -18.54 3.72
CA LYS A 3 -8.30 -19.01 2.56
C LYS A 3 -9.82 -19.16 2.81
N GLN A 4 -10.24 -19.21 4.05
CA GLN A 4 -11.66 -19.40 4.44
C GLN A 4 -12.33 -18.08 4.84
N LEU A 5 -11.56 -16.98 4.90
CA LEU A 5 -12.06 -15.68 5.31
C LEU A 5 -12.49 -14.84 4.11
N ARG A 6 -13.57 -14.08 4.29
CA ARG A 6 -13.98 -13.07 3.32
C ARG A 6 -13.00 -11.88 3.36
N PRO A 7 -12.90 -11.07 2.28
CA PRO A 7 -11.99 -9.92 2.22
C PRO A 7 -12.18 -8.92 3.37
N ASP A 8 -13.42 -8.64 3.77
CA ASP A 8 -13.73 -7.75 4.89
C ASP A 8 -13.19 -8.27 6.23
N GLN A 9 -13.24 -9.58 6.44
CA GLN A 9 -12.66 -10.23 7.63
C GLN A 9 -11.13 -10.16 7.62
N ILE A 10 -10.50 -10.28 6.47
CA ILE A 10 -9.03 -10.14 6.33
C ILE A 10 -8.61 -8.71 6.68
N VAL A 11 -9.32 -7.70 6.18
CA VAL A 11 -9.07 -6.29 6.53
C VAL A 11 -9.26 -6.06 8.02
N SER A 12 -10.30 -6.63 8.64
CA SER A 12 -10.57 -6.52 10.08
C SER A 12 -9.47 -7.17 10.94
N LEU A 13 -8.71 -8.13 10.39
CA LEU A 13 -7.52 -8.70 11.05
C LEU A 13 -6.29 -7.79 10.97
N GLY A 14 -6.39 -6.65 10.28
CA GLY A 14 -5.32 -5.68 10.13
C GLY A 14 -4.40 -5.97 8.92
N ILE A 15 -4.91 -6.57 7.86
CA ILE A 15 -4.16 -6.80 6.62
C ILE A 15 -4.73 -5.88 5.53
N GLY A 16 -3.92 -4.89 5.12
CA GLY A 16 -4.18 -4.04 3.95
C GLY A 16 -3.49 -4.59 2.71
N ARG A 17 -4.06 -4.35 1.53
CA ARG A 17 -3.45 -4.72 0.24
C ARG A 17 -3.71 -3.67 -0.82
N THR A 18 -2.68 -3.34 -1.59
CA THR A 18 -2.80 -2.69 -2.89
C THR A 18 -2.73 -3.72 -4.01
N TYR A 19 -2.93 -3.29 -5.25
CA TYR A 19 -2.91 -4.16 -6.41
C TYR A 19 -1.92 -3.62 -7.44
N GLN A 20 -1.38 -4.50 -8.27
CA GLN A 20 -0.50 -4.12 -9.39
C GLN A 20 -1.15 -3.04 -10.27
N ASN A 21 -2.39 -3.25 -10.68
CA ASN A 21 -3.19 -2.22 -11.34
C ASN A 21 -3.93 -1.40 -10.29
N ILE A 22 -3.76 -0.09 -10.31
CA ILE A 22 -4.40 0.85 -9.37
C ILE A 22 -5.93 0.65 -9.40
N ARG A 23 -6.50 0.34 -8.23
CA ARG A 23 -7.94 0.13 -8.06
C ARG A 23 -8.54 1.22 -7.19
N LEU A 24 -8.65 2.42 -7.75
CA LEU A 24 -9.37 3.53 -7.14
C LEU A 24 -10.82 3.61 -7.66
N PHE A 25 -11.68 4.19 -6.85
CA PHE A 25 -13.01 4.64 -7.29
C PHE A 25 -12.81 5.93 -8.10
N ARG A 26 -12.68 5.78 -9.42
CA ARG A 26 -12.19 6.81 -10.34
C ARG A 26 -13.07 8.05 -10.39
N ASP A 27 -14.37 7.87 -10.21
CA ASP A 27 -15.39 8.93 -10.23
C ASP A 27 -15.75 9.45 -8.83
N MET A 28 -14.97 9.05 -7.82
CA MET A 28 -14.96 9.63 -6.47
C MET A 28 -13.73 10.53 -6.32
N THR A 29 -13.85 11.52 -5.45
CA THR A 29 -12.74 12.40 -5.06
C THR A 29 -11.67 11.64 -4.26
N ALA A 30 -10.51 12.26 -4.08
CA ALA A 30 -9.43 11.66 -3.30
C ALA A 30 -9.87 11.43 -1.85
N ILE A 31 -10.55 12.40 -1.24
CA ILE A 31 -11.03 12.26 0.15
C ILE A 31 -12.09 11.17 0.28
N GLU A 32 -13.01 11.05 -0.68
CA GLU A 32 -14.03 9.98 -0.68
C GLU A 32 -13.40 8.60 -0.80
N ASN A 33 -12.34 8.43 -1.61
CA ASN A 33 -11.59 7.18 -1.68
C ASN A 33 -11.00 6.78 -0.32
N ILE A 34 -10.47 7.73 0.45
CA ILE A 34 -9.95 7.48 1.80
C ILE A 34 -11.07 7.11 2.76
N LEU A 35 -12.20 7.83 2.73
CA LEU A 35 -13.36 7.54 3.57
C LEU A 35 -13.90 6.12 3.33
N VAL A 36 -13.92 5.65 2.08
CA VAL A 36 -14.27 4.24 1.77
C VAL A 36 -13.30 3.27 2.47
N GLY A 37 -12.00 3.60 2.55
CA GLY A 37 -11.01 2.80 3.27
C GLY A 37 -11.28 2.66 4.77
N GLN A 38 -11.92 3.65 5.38
CA GLN A 38 -12.29 3.67 6.81
C GLN A 38 -13.54 2.83 7.14
N HIS A 39 -14.31 2.40 6.12
CA HIS A 39 -15.63 1.76 6.32
C HIS A 39 -15.60 0.57 7.30
N THR A 40 -14.53 -0.22 7.31
CA THR A 40 -14.39 -1.37 8.22
C THR A 40 -14.20 -0.97 9.69
N ARG A 41 -13.92 0.31 9.97
CA ARG A 41 -13.69 0.87 11.31
C ARG A 41 -14.88 1.66 11.85
N LEU A 42 -15.81 2.06 10.99
CA LEU A 42 -17.00 2.79 11.39
C LEU A 42 -17.96 1.87 12.13
N ARG A 43 -18.43 2.33 13.28
CA ARG A 43 -19.38 1.58 14.14
C ARG A 43 -20.84 1.86 13.76
N THR A 44 -21.08 2.90 12.97
CA THR A 44 -22.41 3.33 12.61
C THR A 44 -23.01 2.38 11.59
N GLY A 45 -23.93 1.54 12.02
CA GLY A 45 -24.70 0.67 11.13
C GLY A 45 -25.68 1.47 10.26
N VAL A 46 -26.23 0.81 9.22
CA VAL A 46 -27.22 1.36 8.27
C VAL A 46 -28.38 2.06 8.98
N LEU A 47 -28.82 1.55 10.12
CA LEU A 47 -29.89 2.14 10.92
C LEU A 47 -29.53 3.52 11.49
N GLY A 48 -28.28 3.72 11.94
CA GLY A 48 -27.81 5.00 12.45
C GLY A 48 -27.76 6.08 11.36
N ALA A 49 -27.37 5.73 10.15
CA ALA A 49 -27.36 6.63 9.00
C ALA A 49 -28.77 7.07 8.59
N ILE A 50 -29.75 6.16 8.65
CA ILE A 50 -31.17 6.46 8.30
C ILE A 50 -31.81 7.43 9.33
N PHE A 51 -31.50 7.29 10.62
CA PHE A 51 -32.11 8.09 11.69
C PHE A 51 -31.39 9.42 11.97
N GLY A 52 -30.26 9.73 11.29
CA GLY A 52 -29.57 11.02 11.41
C GLY A 52 -29.17 11.40 12.84
N LEU A 53 -28.75 10.43 13.66
CA LEU A 53 -28.46 10.64 15.07
C LEU A 53 -27.27 11.61 15.26
N PRO A 54 -27.27 12.45 16.29
CA PRO A 54 -26.17 13.39 16.58
C PRO A 54 -24.80 12.71 16.69
N HIS A 55 -24.77 11.45 17.13
CA HIS A 55 -23.56 10.63 17.20
C HIS A 55 -22.94 10.38 15.81
N ASN A 56 -23.75 10.22 14.77
CA ASN A 56 -23.28 10.02 13.40
C ASN A 56 -22.52 11.25 12.88
N ARG A 57 -23.02 12.47 13.17
CA ARG A 57 -22.37 13.71 12.73
C ARG A 57 -20.98 13.88 13.32
N ARG A 58 -20.78 13.43 14.56
CA ARG A 58 -19.46 13.47 15.21
C ARG A 58 -18.51 12.42 14.61
N GLU A 59 -19.00 11.20 14.41
CA GLU A 59 -18.22 10.13 13.77
C GLU A 59 -17.85 10.51 12.32
N ASP A 60 -18.77 11.09 11.57
CA ASP A 60 -18.55 11.58 10.21
C ASP A 60 -17.48 12.69 10.18
N GLN A 61 -17.53 13.64 11.13
CA GLN A 61 -16.54 14.71 11.23
C GLN A 61 -15.17 14.17 11.60
N GLU A 62 -15.08 13.27 12.58
CA GLU A 62 -13.83 12.61 12.99
C GLU A 62 -13.22 11.80 11.81
N SER A 63 -14.06 11.12 11.03
CA SER A 63 -13.64 10.38 9.83
C SER A 63 -13.10 11.31 8.75
N LEU A 64 -13.76 12.46 8.53
CA LEU A 64 -13.33 13.46 7.57
C LEU A 64 -11.99 14.09 7.97
N ASP A 65 -11.81 14.39 9.24
CA ASP A 65 -10.57 14.97 9.75
C ASP A 65 -9.41 13.98 9.65
N LYS A 66 -9.64 12.69 9.95
CA LYS A 66 -8.66 11.61 9.71
C LYS A 66 -8.33 11.47 8.22
N ALA A 67 -9.33 11.58 7.34
CA ALA A 67 -9.11 11.50 5.91
C ALA A 67 -8.24 12.67 5.39
N ARG A 68 -8.44 13.88 5.92
CA ARG A 68 -7.60 15.05 5.61
C ARG A 68 -6.16 14.87 6.11
N GLN A 69 -5.98 14.39 7.33
CA GLN A 69 -4.66 14.07 7.89
C GLN A 69 -3.95 13.00 7.05
N MET A 70 -4.68 11.99 6.58
CA MET A 70 -4.12 10.96 5.70
C MET A 70 -3.69 11.55 4.36
N LEU A 71 -4.49 12.46 3.74
CA LEU A 71 -4.10 13.16 2.51
C LEU A 71 -2.81 13.97 2.70
N GLU A 72 -2.68 14.67 3.81
CA GLU A 72 -1.48 15.42 4.16
C GLU A 72 -0.28 14.48 4.33
N PHE A 73 -0.45 13.41 5.08
CA PHE A 73 0.58 12.41 5.34
C PHE A 73 1.15 11.78 4.06
N VAL A 74 0.29 11.48 3.08
CA VAL A 74 0.74 10.91 1.80
C VAL A 74 1.17 11.96 0.76
N GLY A 75 1.23 13.25 1.14
CA GLY A 75 1.65 14.34 0.26
C GLY A 75 0.61 14.75 -0.79
N LEU A 76 -0.67 14.53 -0.49
CA LEU A 76 -1.81 14.93 -1.34
C LEU A 76 -2.62 16.09 -0.74
N GLN A 77 -2.03 16.91 0.13
CA GLN A 77 -2.68 18.10 0.69
C GLN A 77 -3.17 19.02 -0.43
N GLY A 78 -4.37 19.57 -0.27
CA GLY A 78 -5.02 20.43 -1.26
C GLY A 78 -5.62 19.70 -2.48
N LYS A 79 -5.48 18.36 -2.57
CA LYS A 79 -6.04 17.55 -3.68
C LYS A 79 -7.27 16.75 -3.29
N GLY A 80 -7.81 16.96 -2.07
CA GLY A 80 -8.92 16.18 -1.52
C GLY A 80 -10.17 16.16 -2.39
N ASP A 81 -10.51 17.29 -3.01
CA ASP A 81 -11.70 17.47 -3.84
C ASP A 81 -11.50 17.06 -5.31
N LEU A 82 -10.28 16.71 -5.71
CA LEU A 82 -10.01 16.24 -7.07
C LEU A 82 -10.51 14.80 -7.24
N TYR A 83 -11.15 14.53 -8.37
CA TYR A 83 -11.49 13.17 -8.77
C TYR A 83 -10.23 12.31 -8.92
N ALA A 84 -10.27 11.08 -8.43
CA ALA A 84 -9.11 10.18 -8.47
C ALA A 84 -8.56 9.97 -9.89
N LYS A 85 -9.43 9.93 -10.91
CA LYS A 85 -9.03 9.81 -12.32
C LYS A 85 -8.23 11.01 -12.85
N ASN A 86 -8.34 12.17 -12.22
CA ASN A 86 -7.67 13.41 -12.64
C ASN A 86 -6.33 13.62 -11.94
N LEU A 87 -5.95 12.75 -11.02
CA LEU A 87 -4.64 12.79 -10.38
C LEU A 87 -3.56 12.22 -11.31
N PRO A 88 -2.32 12.74 -11.26
CA PRO A 88 -1.16 12.10 -11.87
C PRO A 88 -0.98 10.66 -11.36
N TYR A 89 -0.33 9.79 -12.15
CA TYR A 89 -0.18 8.37 -11.84
C TYR A 89 0.46 8.12 -10.47
N GLY A 90 1.54 8.82 -10.14
CA GLY A 90 2.19 8.71 -8.83
C GLY A 90 1.28 9.11 -7.66
N ASP A 91 0.44 10.14 -7.85
CA ASP A 91 -0.55 10.56 -6.85
C ASP A 91 -1.68 9.53 -6.71
N GLN A 92 -2.10 8.91 -7.81
CA GLN A 92 -3.07 7.81 -7.75
C GLN A 92 -2.54 6.63 -6.94
N ARG A 93 -1.25 6.28 -7.11
CA ARG A 93 -0.61 5.22 -6.31
C ARG A 93 -0.55 5.60 -4.83
N ARG A 94 -0.17 6.84 -4.51
CA ARG A 94 -0.18 7.34 -3.13
C ARG A 94 -1.58 7.31 -2.51
N LEU A 95 -2.60 7.68 -3.29
CA LEU A 95 -4.00 7.62 -2.86
C LEU A 95 -4.48 6.18 -2.62
N GLU A 96 -4.08 5.22 -3.46
CA GLU A 96 -4.40 3.80 -3.25
C GLU A 96 -3.80 3.27 -1.96
N ILE A 97 -2.54 3.62 -1.68
CA ILE A 97 -1.86 3.27 -0.42
C ILE A 97 -2.59 3.95 0.76
N ALA A 98 -2.91 5.25 0.65
CA ALA A 98 -3.65 6.00 1.67
C ALA A 98 -4.99 5.35 2.01
N ARG A 99 -5.73 4.89 1.01
CA ARG A 99 -6.97 4.14 1.20
C ARG A 99 -6.76 2.83 1.96
N ALA A 100 -5.70 2.10 1.64
CA ALA A 100 -5.36 0.86 2.37
C ALA A 100 -4.95 1.16 3.82
N LEU A 101 -4.18 2.24 4.05
CA LEU A 101 -3.77 2.70 5.38
C LEU A 101 -4.95 3.14 6.24
N SER A 102 -6.01 3.67 5.65
CA SER A 102 -7.20 4.14 6.36
C SER A 102 -7.98 3.03 7.06
N SER A 103 -7.70 1.76 6.75
CA SER A 103 -8.16 0.61 7.53
C SER A 103 -7.28 0.31 8.77
N GLU A 104 -6.26 1.14 9.05
CA GLU A 104 -5.28 0.98 10.13
C GLU A 104 -4.68 -0.44 10.15
N PRO A 105 -4.04 -0.88 9.07
CA PRO A 105 -3.49 -2.23 8.97
C PRO A 105 -2.25 -2.39 9.86
N LYS A 106 -1.95 -3.63 10.26
CA LYS A 106 -0.67 -4.03 10.88
C LYS A 106 0.31 -4.56 9.84
N LEU A 107 -0.24 -5.11 8.75
CA LEU A 107 0.50 -5.63 7.61
C LEU A 107 -0.05 -5.00 6.32
N LEU A 108 0.83 -4.38 5.55
CA LEU A 108 0.50 -3.82 4.24
C LEU A 108 1.18 -4.65 3.15
N LEU A 109 0.37 -5.21 2.25
CA LEU A 109 0.83 -5.96 1.08
C LEU A 109 0.87 -5.00 -0.12
N LEU A 110 2.05 -4.82 -0.71
CA LEU A 110 2.29 -4.00 -1.89
C LEU A 110 2.68 -4.91 -3.06
N ASP A 111 1.88 -4.88 -4.12
CA ASP A 111 2.05 -5.73 -5.30
C ASP A 111 2.54 -4.87 -6.47
N GLU A 112 3.83 -4.99 -6.81
CA GLU A 112 4.55 -4.22 -7.83
C GLU A 112 4.23 -2.70 -7.80
N PRO A 113 4.42 -2.02 -6.67
CA PRO A 113 3.97 -0.64 -6.52
C PRO A 113 4.73 0.35 -7.43
N ALA A 114 5.95 0.00 -7.87
CA ALA A 114 6.76 0.83 -8.76
C ALA A 114 6.49 0.61 -10.25
N ALA A 115 5.60 -0.33 -10.63
CA ALA A 115 5.32 -0.64 -12.03
C ALA A 115 4.86 0.59 -12.81
N GLY A 116 5.52 0.85 -13.95
CA GLY A 116 5.20 1.98 -14.84
C GLY A 116 5.72 3.36 -14.39
N MET A 117 6.50 3.43 -13.31
CA MET A 117 7.12 4.66 -12.82
C MET A 117 8.49 4.89 -13.45
N ASN A 118 8.84 6.17 -13.63
CA ASN A 118 10.20 6.54 -13.99
C ASN A 118 11.14 6.44 -12.76
N PRO A 119 12.49 6.48 -12.94
CA PRO A 119 13.42 6.30 -11.83
C PRO A 119 13.24 7.29 -10.66
N SER A 120 12.88 8.54 -10.96
CA SER A 120 12.64 9.57 -9.92
C SER A 120 11.37 9.28 -9.12
N GLU A 121 10.30 8.87 -9.79
CA GLU A 121 9.05 8.46 -9.15
C GLU A 121 9.24 7.20 -8.31
N THR A 122 10.01 6.23 -8.82
CA THR A 122 10.36 5.01 -8.08
C THR A 122 11.12 5.36 -6.80
N GLN A 123 12.12 6.26 -6.87
CA GLN A 123 12.86 6.69 -5.69
C GLN A 123 11.95 7.38 -4.67
N ALA A 124 11.10 8.30 -5.11
CA ALA A 124 10.13 8.97 -4.24
C ALA A 124 9.13 8.00 -3.60
N LEU A 125 8.73 6.94 -4.31
CA LEU A 125 7.90 5.87 -3.75
C LEU A 125 8.66 5.04 -2.72
N MET A 126 9.92 4.68 -2.97
CA MET A 126 10.74 3.95 -2.00
C MET A 126 10.92 4.72 -0.69
N ASP A 127 11.19 6.03 -0.79
CA ASP A 127 11.33 6.90 0.37
C ASP A 127 10.01 6.99 1.15
N PHE A 128 8.89 7.06 0.43
CA PHE A 128 7.56 7.02 1.04
C PHE A 128 7.27 5.67 1.72
N ILE A 129 7.63 4.53 1.13
CA ILE A 129 7.46 3.21 1.75
C ILE A 129 8.31 3.08 3.03
N ARG A 130 9.54 3.61 3.04
CA ARG A 130 10.35 3.68 4.27
C ARG A 130 9.67 4.53 5.34
N GLN A 131 9.17 5.70 4.97
CA GLN A 131 8.41 6.56 5.88
C GLN A 131 7.22 5.81 6.51
N LEU A 132 6.42 5.08 5.71
CA LEU A 132 5.31 4.27 6.23
C LEU A 132 5.78 3.24 7.28
N ARG A 133 6.88 2.54 7.01
CA ARG A 133 7.46 1.56 7.94
C ARG A 133 7.89 2.24 9.23
N ASP A 134 8.65 3.31 9.13
CA ASP A 134 9.37 3.91 10.25
C ASP A 134 8.44 4.77 11.13
N GLU A 135 7.53 5.56 10.53
CA GLU A 135 6.63 6.45 11.28
C GLU A 135 5.36 5.74 11.78
N LEU A 136 4.83 4.77 11.01
CA LEU A 136 3.60 4.06 11.39
C LEU A 136 3.87 2.70 12.05
N GLY A 137 5.13 2.25 12.10
CA GLY A 137 5.50 0.94 12.64
C GLY A 137 4.87 -0.24 11.88
N LEU A 138 4.64 -0.07 10.58
CA LEU A 138 3.98 -1.07 9.73
C LEU A 138 4.92 -2.20 9.35
N THR A 139 4.42 -3.43 9.38
CA THR A 139 5.05 -4.51 8.62
C THR A 139 4.62 -4.38 7.16
N ILE A 140 5.59 -4.30 6.25
CA ILE A 140 5.34 -4.20 4.81
C ILE A 140 5.82 -5.46 4.13
N PHE A 141 4.95 -6.08 3.34
CA PHE A 141 5.30 -7.19 2.46
C PHE A 141 5.23 -6.71 1.02
N LEU A 142 6.38 -6.63 0.37
CA LEU A 142 6.54 -6.12 -0.98
C LEU A 142 6.75 -7.26 -1.96
N ILE A 143 6.03 -7.26 -3.07
CA ILE A 143 6.31 -8.09 -4.24
C ILE A 143 6.86 -7.16 -5.32
N GLU A 144 8.06 -7.42 -5.79
CA GLU A 144 8.74 -6.65 -6.82
C GLU A 144 9.68 -7.55 -7.64
N HIS A 145 9.91 -7.17 -8.87
CA HIS A 145 10.87 -7.82 -9.77
C HIS A 145 12.10 -6.94 -10.08
N ASP A 146 12.07 -5.66 -9.70
CA ASP A 146 13.23 -4.78 -9.78
C ASP A 146 14.13 -5.00 -8.56
N MET A 147 15.26 -5.69 -8.80
CA MET A 147 16.24 -5.98 -7.76
C MET A 147 16.78 -4.73 -7.07
N LYS A 148 16.91 -3.59 -7.80
CA LYS A 148 17.38 -2.33 -7.19
C LYS A 148 16.37 -1.82 -6.15
N VAL A 149 15.07 -1.90 -6.44
CA VAL A 149 14.02 -1.53 -5.50
C VAL A 149 14.10 -2.44 -4.28
N VAL A 150 14.06 -3.77 -4.48
CA VAL A 150 14.04 -4.76 -3.41
C VAL A 150 15.24 -4.61 -2.48
N MET A 151 16.46 -4.54 -3.03
CA MET A 151 17.71 -4.49 -2.24
C MET A 151 17.83 -3.19 -1.43
N ASN A 152 17.22 -2.09 -1.88
CA ASN A 152 17.34 -0.81 -1.20
C ASN A 152 16.35 -0.61 -0.04
N ILE A 153 15.18 -1.30 -0.03
CA ILE A 153 14.13 -1.02 0.97
C ILE A 153 13.80 -2.20 1.88
N SER A 154 14.24 -3.40 1.54
CA SER A 154 13.87 -4.61 2.28
C SER A 154 14.86 -4.92 3.39
N ASP A 155 14.35 -5.34 4.55
CA ASP A 155 15.16 -5.87 5.65
C ASP A 155 15.45 -7.36 5.42
N ARG A 156 14.53 -8.07 4.77
CA ARG A 156 14.61 -9.50 4.43
C ARG A 156 13.99 -9.75 3.06
N VAL A 157 14.65 -10.59 2.27
CA VAL A 157 14.26 -10.92 0.90
C VAL A 157 14.06 -12.41 0.76
N THR A 158 12.95 -12.80 0.14
CA THR A 158 12.72 -14.18 -0.32
C THR A 158 12.65 -14.18 -1.84
N VAL A 159 13.50 -14.95 -2.49
CA VAL A 159 13.56 -15.03 -3.95
C VAL A 159 12.84 -16.27 -4.42
N LEU A 160 11.96 -16.07 -5.39
CA LEU A 160 11.22 -17.12 -6.06
C LEU A 160 11.67 -17.21 -7.52
N ASP A 161 11.87 -18.44 -8.01
CA ASP A 161 12.09 -18.74 -9.40
C ASP A 161 11.12 -19.86 -9.82
N TYR A 162 10.32 -19.63 -10.86
CA TYR A 162 9.21 -20.51 -11.29
C TYR A 162 8.33 -21.02 -10.14
N GLY A 163 8.05 -20.15 -9.14
CA GLY A 163 7.20 -20.47 -7.98
C GLY A 163 7.90 -21.26 -6.88
N SER A 164 9.18 -21.61 -7.04
CA SER A 164 10.00 -22.28 -6.03
C SER A 164 10.90 -21.29 -5.31
N LYS A 165 10.98 -21.39 -3.98
CA LYS A 165 11.91 -20.56 -3.19
C LYS A 165 13.35 -21.03 -3.44
N ILE A 166 14.17 -20.17 -4.03
CA ILE A 166 15.59 -20.44 -4.30
C ILE A 166 16.53 -19.84 -3.27
N CYS A 167 16.18 -18.71 -2.65
CA CYS A 167 17.00 -18.06 -1.63
C CYS A 167 16.12 -17.28 -0.63
N GLU A 168 16.64 -17.08 0.58
CA GLU A 168 16.05 -16.20 1.59
C GLU A 168 17.16 -15.69 2.51
N GLY A 169 17.20 -14.37 2.74
CA GLY A 169 18.21 -13.74 3.58
C GLY A 169 18.09 -12.22 3.61
N THR A 170 19.12 -11.57 4.11
CA THR A 170 19.30 -10.13 3.98
C THR A 170 19.55 -9.74 2.51
N PRO A 171 19.33 -8.49 2.09
CA PRO A 171 19.64 -8.05 0.73
C PRO A 171 21.07 -8.42 0.29
N THR A 172 22.05 -8.23 1.16
CA THR A 172 23.45 -8.54 0.85
C THR A 172 23.69 -10.04 0.62
N GLU A 173 23.10 -10.90 1.46
CA GLU A 173 23.21 -12.35 1.30
C GLU A 173 22.56 -12.82 -0.01
N VAL A 174 21.37 -12.30 -0.31
CA VAL A 174 20.62 -12.65 -1.52
C VAL A 174 21.34 -12.19 -2.78
N GLN A 175 21.94 -11.00 -2.76
CA GLN A 175 22.67 -10.45 -3.91
C GLN A 175 23.91 -11.28 -4.27
N CYS A 176 24.51 -11.96 -3.30
CA CYS A 176 25.70 -12.80 -3.48
C CYS A 176 25.35 -14.28 -3.76
N ASP A 177 24.09 -14.70 -3.69
CA ASP A 177 23.70 -16.11 -3.92
C ASP A 177 23.83 -16.47 -5.42
N PRO A 178 24.64 -17.47 -5.80
CA PRO A 178 24.84 -17.84 -7.20
C PRO A 178 23.55 -18.19 -7.95
N ARG A 179 22.55 -18.77 -7.27
CA ARG A 179 21.27 -19.13 -7.86
C ARG A 179 20.46 -17.89 -8.22
N VAL A 180 20.55 -16.84 -7.39
CA VAL A 180 19.89 -15.54 -7.65
C VAL A 180 20.58 -14.82 -8.80
N ILE A 181 21.93 -14.86 -8.83
CA ILE A 181 22.72 -14.28 -9.94
C ILE A 181 22.34 -14.97 -11.27
N GLU A 182 22.27 -16.29 -11.28
CA GLU A 182 21.89 -17.04 -12.48
C GLU A 182 20.46 -16.73 -12.96
N ALA A 183 19.50 -16.64 -12.02
CA ALA A 183 18.09 -16.46 -12.34
C ALA A 183 17.74 -15.02 -12.76
N TYR A 184 18.36 -14.01 -12.16
CA TYR A 184 17.95 -12.61 -12.29
C TYR A 184 19.01 -11.65 -12.87
N LEU A 185 20.28 -11.93 -12.68
CA LEU A 185 21.36 -11.03 -13.11
C LEU A 185 22.07 -11.53 -14.37
N GLY A 186 21.75 -12.77 -14.80
CA GLY A 186 22.33 -13.40 -16.00
C GLY A 186 23.76 -13.88 -15.80
N LYS A 187 24.24 -14.74 -16.71
CA LYS A 187 25.58 -15.36 -16.66
C LYS A 187 26.77 -14.40 -16.85
N GLY A 188 26.54 -13.09 -16.91
CA GLY A 188 27.57 -12.09 -17.20
C GLY A 188 27.90 -11.14 -16.04
N ALA A 189 27.30 -11.30 -14.86
CA ALA A 189 27.50 -10.38 -13.72
C ALA A 189 28.43 -10.93 -12.64
N ALA A 190 29.13 -12.04 -12.89
CA ALA A 190 30.05 -12.72 -11.99
C ALA A 190 31.53 -12.53 -12.36
N GLU A 191 31.89 -11.45 -13.08
CA GLU A 191 33.29 -11.04 -13.30
C GLU A 191 33.58 -9.68 -12.63
#